data_6b0b1741fbbcec3a0f71d546c10c6cf0
#
_entry.id   6b0b1741fbbcec3a0f71d546c10c6cf0
#
_cell.length_a   1.000
_cell.length_b   1.000
_cell.length_c   1.000
_cell.angle_alpha   90.00
_cell.angle_beta   90.00
_cell.angle_gamma   90.00
#
_symmetry.space_group_name_H-M   'P 1'
#
loop_
_entity.id
_entity.type
_entity.pdbx_description
1 polymer ?
#
loop_
_entity_poly.entity_id
_entity_poly.type
_entity_poly.pdbx_seq_one_letter_code
_entity_poly.pdbx_strand_id
1 'polypeptide(L)'
;MHVQILGSAAGGGFPQWNCNCRNCDGLRRGTLNAKARTQSSIALSDDGVNWILCNASPDIRTQLEQTPVLQPARSVRDTAIRAIVLMDSQIDHVTGLLTLREGCPHEVWCTDMVHEDLQTGFPLFPMLSHWNGGLQRRRIGLGEPFRIPACPALEFLPIPLRSAAPPYSPHRNDPHPGDNIG
;
A
#
# COMPACT_ATOMS: atom_id res chain seq x y z
N MET A 1 -14.01 3.86 14.10
CA MET A 1 -12.92 3.76 13.09
C MET A 1 -11.60 3.59 13.81
N HIS A 2 -10.82 2.61 13.40
CA HIS A 2 -9.45 2.36 13.88
C HIS A 2 -8.47 2.69 12.77
N VAL A 3 -7.34 3.29 13.13
CA VAL A 3 -6.26 3.63 12.19
C VAL A 3 -4.94 3.13 12.76
N GLN A 4 -4.19 2.36 11.97
CA GLN A 4 -2.84 1.93 12.29
C GLN A 4 -1.87 2.55 11.28
N ILE A 5 -0.95 3.36 11.76
CA ILE A 5 0.15 3.88 10.93
C ILE A 5 1.24 2.83 10.92
N LEU A 6 1.41 2.16 9.79
CA LEU A 6 2.39 1.08 9.63
C LEU A 6 3.76 1.62 9.24
N GLY A 7 3.78 2.71 8.48
CA GLY A 7 4.98 3.42 8.09
C GLY A 7 4.68 4.84 7.65
N SER A 8 5.65 5.73 7.78
CA SER A 8 5.50 7.17 7.49
C SER A 8 6.72 7.80 6.82
N ALA A 9 7.66 6.98 6.33
CA ALA A 9 8.77 7.47 5.54
C ALA A 9 8.43 7.42 4.03
N ALA A 10 9.12 8.24 3.25
CA ALA A 10 9.13 8.12 1.80
C ALA A 10 9.89 6.86 1.34
N GLY A 11 9.91 6.60 0.04
CA GLY A 11 10.63 5.49 -0.57
C GLY A 11 12.07 5.38 -0.07
N GLY A 12 12.48 4.17 0.34
CA GLY A 12 13.76 3.88 0.96
C GLY A 12 13.79 3.95 2.49
N GLY A 13 12.70 4.37 3.15
CA GLY A 13 12.57 4.39 4.60
C GLY A 13 13.34 5.54 5.30
N PHE A 14 13.33 5.53 6.62
CA PHE A 14 14.16 6.43 7.44
C PHE A 14 14.84 5.64 8.57
N PRO A 15 16.18 5.65 8.68
CA PRO A 15 17.14 6.30 7.80
C PRO A 15 17.14 5.63 6.41
N GLN A 16 17.22 6.42 5.34
CA GLN A 16 17.28 5.87 3.99
C GLN A 16 18.60 5.13 3.77
N TRP A 17 18.54 3.96 3.16
CA TRP A 17 19.65 3.01 3.07
C TRP A 17 20.93 3.59 2.41
N ASN A 18 20.77 4.47 1.43
CA ASN A 18 21.86 5.09 0.67
C ASN A 18 22.06 6.59 0.98
N CYS A 19 21.45 7.12 2.05
CA CYS A 19 21.52 8.53 2.40
C CYS A 19 22.46 8.73 3.59
N ASN A 20 23.39 9.67 3.47
CA ASN A 20 24.31 10.07 4.53
C ASN A 20 24.10 11.53 4.98
N CYS A 21 22.88 12.08 4.84
CA CYS A 21 22.56 13.38 5.37
C CYS A 21 22.60 13.37 6.91
N ARG A 22 22.65 14.56 7.51
CA ARG A 22 22.72 14.75 8.97
C ARG A 22 21.69 13.88 9.74
N ASN A 23 20.47 13.76 9.24
CA ASN A 23 19.42 13.04 9.93
C ASN A 23 19.60 11.51 9.82
N CYS A 24 19.88 11.01 8.62
CA CYS A 24 20.09 9.58 8.39
C CYS A 24 21.37 9.06 9.07
N ASP A 25 22.46 9.81 8.97
CA ASP A 25 23.73 9.49 9.64
C ASP A 25 23.57 9.61 11.15
N GLY A 26 22.97 10.69 11.62
CA GLY A 26 22.74 10.94 13.05
C GLY A 26 21.89 9.84 13.72
N LEU A 27 20.87 9.33 13.04
CA LEU A 27 20.09 8.21 13.57
C LEU A 27 20.92 6.92 13.63
N ARG A 28 21.68 6.60 12.56
CA ARG A 28 22.56 5.41 12.55
C ARG A 28 23.62 5.43 13.64
N ARG A 29 24.16 6.62 13.94
CA ARG A 29 25.17 6.80 14.99
C ARG A 29 24.61 7.02 16.39
N GLY A 30 23.28 7.11 16.53
CA GLY A 30 22.65 7.41 17.81
C GLY A 30 22.83 8.84 18.32
N THR A 31 23.24 9.77 17.44
CA THR A 31 23.39 11.19 17.78
C THR A 31 22.15 12.02 17.52
N LEU A 32 21.14 11.44 16.87
CA LEU A 32 19.84 12.06 16.63
C LEU A 32 18.77 11.33 17.47
N ASN A 33 18.04 12.07 18.29
CA ASN A 33 16.89 11.52 19.01
C ASN A 33 15.68 11.41 18.07
N ALA A 34 15.62 10.31 17.32
CA ALA A 34 14.51 9.97 16.42
C ALA A 34 14.31 8.44 16.39
N LYS A 35 13.20 8.01 15.80
CA LYS A 35 12.92 6.58 15.55
C LYS A 35 13.03 6.28 14.06
N ALA A 36 13.54 5.11 13.72
CA ALA A 36 13.47 4.58 12.37
C ALA A 36 12.00 4.42 11.95
N ARG A 37 11.73 4.61 10.64
CA ARG A 37 10.38 4.50 10.07
C ARG A 37 10.44 3.71 8.78
N THR A 38 9.51 2.81 8.66
CA THR A 38 9.23 2.09 7.41
C THR A 38 8.51 3.00 6.42
N GLN A 39 8.46 2.60 5.17
CA GLN A 39 7.83 3.33 4.08
C GLN A 39 6.32 3.44 4.26
N SER A 40 5.72 4.48 3.67
CA SER A 40 4.33 4.89 3.91
C SER A 40 3.32 3.78 3.65
N SER A 41 2.57 3.44 4.68
CA SER A 41 1.40 2.55 4.62
C SER A 41 0.55 2.76 5.87
N ILE A 42 -0.77 2.64 5.73
CA ILE A 42 -1.71 2.66 6.85
C ILE A 42 -2.69 1.50 6.73
N ALA A 43 -3.25 1.07 7.85
CA ALA A 43 -4.37 0.15 7.85
C ALA A 43 -5.57 0.78 8.58
N LEU A 44 -6.77 0.57 8.01
CA LEU A 44 -8.03 1.13 8.47
C LEU A 44 -9.01 0.01 8.80
N SER A 45 -9.79 0.18 9.85
CA SER A 45 -10.85 -0.77 10.24
C SER A 45 -12.02 -0.03 10.90
N ASP A 46 -13.21 -0.56 10.76
CA ASP A 46 -14.38 -0.11 11.52
C ASP A 46 -14.64 -0.94 12.78
N ASP A 47 -14.24 -2.21 12.77
CA ASP A 47 -14.49 -3.19 13.83
C ASP A 47 -13.24 -3.58 14.65
N GLY A 48 -12.04 -3.20 14.19
CA GLY A 48 -10.76 -3.58 14.81
C GLY A 48 -10.31 -5.01 14.51
N VAL A 49 -11.04 -5.76 13.69
CA VAL A 49 -10.79 -7.18 13.35
C VAL A 49 -10.50 -7.36 11.87
N ASN A 50 -11.28 -6.72 11.01
CA ASN A 50 -11.09 -6.72 9.56
C ASN A 50 -10.44 -5.41 9.15
N TRP A 51 -9.37 -5.49 8.37
CA TRP A 51 -8.55 -4.33 8.04
C TRP A 51 -8.40 -4.12 6.54
N ILE A 52 -8.41 -2.86 6.14
CA ILE A 52 -8.13 -2.41 4.78
C ILE A 52 -6.73 -1.81 4.81
N LEU A 53 -5.84 -2.34 3.99
CA LEU A 53 -4.48 -1.82 3.82
C LEU A 53 -4.48 -0.73 2.75
N CYS A 54 -4.00 0.47 3.09
CA CYS A 54 -3.76 1.54 2.11
C CYS A 54 -2.27 1.59 1.79
N ASN A 55 -1.93 1.27 0.55
CA ASN A 55 -0.61 0.99 0.00
C ASN A 55 0.08 -0.22 0.64
N ALA A 56 0.72 -1.02 -0.18
CA ALA A 56 1.50 -2.19 0.22
C ALA A 56 3.00 -1.90 0.04
N SER A 57 3.64 -1.36 1.07
CA SER A 57 5.05 -0.99 1.02
C SER A 57 5.97 -2.22 0.96
N PRO A 58 7.21 -2.08 0.45
CA PRO A 58 8.19 -3.18 0.50
C PRO A 58 8.49 -3.66 1.93
N ASP A 59 8.23 -2.81 2.93
CA ASP A 59 8.43 -3.13 4.35
C ASP A 59 7.24 -3.88 4.98
N ILE A 60 6.22 -4.26 4.19
CA ILE A 60 4.95 -4.80 4.70
C ILE A 60 5.14 -5.97 5.66
N ARG A 61 6.12 -6.83 5.44
CA ARG A 61 6.40 -7.94 6.36
C ARG A 61 6.74 -7.43 7.76
N THR A 62 7.68 -6.49 7.87
CA THR A 62 8.07 -5.87 9.14
C THR A 62 6.92 -5.11 9.78
N GLN A 63 6.13 -4.41 8.95
CA GLN A 63 4.95 -3.67 9.40
C GLN A 63 3.91 -4.60 10.03
N LEU A 64 3.63 -5.74 9.43
CA LEU A 64 2.70 -6.74 9.96
C LEU A 64 3.24 -7.40 11.24
N GLU A 65 4.54 -7.76 11.28
CA GLU A 65 5.18 -8.35 12.45
C GLU A 65 5.14 -7.39 13.66
N GLN A 66 5.24 -6.08 13.43
CA GLN A 66 5.22 -5.06 14.49
C GLN A 66 3.82 -4.59 14.89
N THR A 67 2.77 -5.03 14.20
CA THR A 67 1.39 -4.59 14.42
C THR A 67 0.51 -5.75 14.86
N PRO A 68 0.36 -6.01 16.18
CA PRO A 68 -0.31 -7.19 16.69
C PRO A 68 -1.73 -7.42 16.17
N VAL A 69 -2.50 -6.35 15.94
CA VAL A 69 -3.89 -6.44 15.41
C VAL A 69 -3.97 -6.93 13.96
N LEU A 70 -2.85 -6.94 13.23
CA LEU A 70 -2.77 -7.43 11.86
C LEU A 70 -2.19 -8.85 11.76
N GLN A 71 -1.73 -9.42 12.88
CA GLN A 71 -1.15 -10.76 12.92
C GLN A 71 -2.23 -11.83 12.80
N PRO A 72 -1.88 -13.03 12.30
CA PRO A 72 -2.80 -14.16 12.25
C PRO A 72 -3.35 -14.52 13.63
N ALA A 73 -4.68 -14.67 13.75
CA ALA A 73 -5.33 -14.93 15.03
C ALA A 73 -6.47 -15.96 14.96
N ARG A 74 -6.96 -16.32 13.76
CA ARG A 74 -8.19 -17.12 13.59
C ARG A 74 -7.93 -18.53 13.10
N SER A 75 -6.82 -18.76 12.40
CA SER A 75 -6.45 -20.08 11.86
C SER A 75 -4.92 -20.19 11.69
N VAL A 76 -4.44 -21.38 11.32
CA VAL A 76 -3.01 -21.67 11.10
C VAL A 76 -2.41 -20.76 10.01
N ARG A 77 -3.19 -20.46 8.96
CA ARG A 77 -2.87 -19.45 7.94
C ARG A 77 -4.01 -18.47 7.86
N ASP A 78 -3.75 -17.22 8.18
CA ASP A 78 -4.75 -16.17 8.28
C ASP A 78 -4.15 -14.80 7.95
N THR A 79 -5.02 -13.87 7.59
CA THR A 79 -4.68 -12.44 7.50
C THR A 79 -5.87 -11.60 7.94
N ALA A 80 -5.60 -10.56 8.70
CA ALA A 80 -6.59 -9.55 9.04
C ALA A 80 -6.88 -8.60 7.87
N ILE A 81 -6.00 -8.55 6.86
CA ILE A 81 -6.16 -7.71 5.67
C ILE A 81 -7.22 -8.32 4.76
N ARG A 82 -8.31 -7.58 4.52
CA ARG A 82 -9.46 -8.00 3.70
C ARG A 82 -9.47 -7.37 2.32
N ALA A 83 -8.91 -6.19 2.19
CA ALA A 83 -8.76 -5.49 0.93
C ALA A 83 -7.54 -4.59 0.97
N ILE A 84 -7.05 -4.23 -0.20
CA ILE A 84 -5.91 -3.33 -0.38
C ILE A 84 -6.38 -2.18 -1.27
N VAL A 85 -6.16 -0.94 -0.84
CA VAL A 85 -6.42 0.27 -1.62
C VAL A 85 -5.08 0.84 -2.04
N LEU A 86 -4.88 1.03 -3.33
CA LEU A 86 -3.68 1.64 -3.88
C LEU A 86 -3.96 3.10 -4.24
N MET A 87 -3.20 4.01 -3.64
CA MET A 87 -3.30 5.45 -3.90
C MET A 87 -2.64 5.85 -5.21
N ASP A 88 -1.63 5.12 -5.61
CA ASP A 88 -0.87 5.23 -6.86
C ASP A 88 -0.15 3.90 -7.15
N SER A 89 0.68 3.88 -8.16
CA SER A 89 1.47 2.72 -8.58
C SER A 89 2.97 2.83 -8.22
N GLN A 90 3.38 3.77 -7.35
CA GLN A 90 4.78 3.92 -6.97
C GLN A 90 5.34 2.62 -6.34
N ILE A 91 6.61 2.34 -6.61
CA ILE A 91 7.30 1.11 -6.15
C ILE A 91 7.13 0.90 -4.64
N ASP A 92 7.29 1.95 -3.87
CA ASP A 92 7.16 1.92 -2.41
C ASP A 92 5.70 1.77 -1.91
N HIS A 93 4.73 1.84 -2.80
CA HIS A 93 3.31 1.65 -2.49
C HIS A 93 2.74 0.31 -2.99
N VAL A 94 3.44 -0.41 -3.88
CA VAL A 94 2.88 -1.61 -4.52
C VAL A 94 3.73 -2.87 -4.38
N THR A 95 5.05 -2.78 -4.13
CA THR A 95 5.92 -3.97 -4.12
C THR A 95 5.67 -4.92 -2.96
N GLY A 96 5.04 -4.44 -1.89
CA GLY A 96 4.58 -5.31 -0.81
C GLY A 96 3.57 -6.37 -1.23
N LEU A 97 2.86 -6.16 -2.36
CA LEU A 97 1.97 -7.17 -2.95
C LEU A 97 2.70 -8.48 -3.27
N LEU A 98 3.99 -8.40 -3.62
CA LEU A 98 4.84 -9.58 -3.85
C LEU A 98 5.00 -10.42 -2.58
N THR A 99 5.16 -9.77 -1.44
CA THR A 99 5.24 -10.44 -0.13
C THR A 99 3.88 -11.04 0.26
N LEU A 100 2.79 -10.31 -0.01
CA LEU A 100 1.43 -10.72 0.34
C LEU A 100 0.87 -11.85 -0.55
N ARG A 101 1.55 -12.25 -1.63
CA ARG A 101 1.07 -13.30 -2.57
C ARG A 101 0.66 -14.61 -1.89
N GLU A 102 1.29 -14.94 -0.75
CA GLU A 102 0.95 -16.15 0.00
C GLU A 102 -0.47 -16.15 0.57
N GLY A 103 -1.09 -14.96 0.67
CA GLY A 103 -2.47 -14.77 1.12
C GLY A 103 -3.47 -14.59 -0.02
N CYS A 104 -3.07 -14.73 -1.29
CA CYS A 104 -3.98 -14.59 -2.43
C CYS A 104 -5.15 -15.59 -2.37
N PRO A 105 -6.31 -15.20 -2.92
CA PRO A 105 -6.58 -13.99 -3.68
C PRO A 105 -6.72 -12.74 -2.78
N HIS A 106 -6.24 -11.59 -3.29
CA HIS A 106 -6.45 -10.30 -2.63
C HIS A 106 -7.37 -9.40 -3.45
N GLU A 107 -8.36 -8.79 -2.81
CA GLU A 107 -9.16 -7.72 -3.41
C GLU A 107 -8.35 -6.42 -3.40
N VAL A 108 -8.09 -5.85 -4.59
CA VAL A 108 -7.28 -4.65 -4.79
C VAL A 108 -8.10 -3.56 -5.44
N TRP A 109 -8.30 -2.48 -4.70
CA TRP A 109 -9.01 -1.29 -5.13
C TRP A 109 -8.03 -0.27 -5.69
N CYS A 110 -8.22 0.12 -6.95
CA CYS A 110 -7.37 1.10 -7.63
C CYS A 110 -8.09 1.77 -8.79
N THR A 111 -7.57 2.91 -9.23
CA THR A 111 -8.05 3.62 -10.41
C THR A 111 -7.72 2.85 -11.69
N ASP A 112 -8.27 3.31 -12.82
CA ASP A 112 -7.94 2.74 -14.14
C ASP A 112 -6.46 2.96 -14.48
N MET A 113 -5.90 4.12 -14.15
CA MET A 113 -4.50 4.47 -14.41
C MET A 113 -3.54 3.58 -13.63
N VAL A 114 -3.75 3.44 -12.31
CA VAL A 114 -2.95 2.54 -11.47
C VAL A 114 -3.04 1.09 -11.95
N HIS A 115 -4.23 0.65 -12.37
CA HIS A 115 -4.39 -0.70 -12.91
C HIS A 115 -3.61 -0.90 -14.22
N GLU A 116 -3.64 0.07 -15.13
CA GLU A 116 -2.90 0.00 -16.39
C GLU A 116 -1.40 -0.09 -16.15
N ASP A 117 -0.87 0.74 -15.24
CA ASP A 117 0.53 0.67 -14.81
C ASP A 117 0.92 -0.72 -14.32
N LEU A 118 0.06 -1.33 -13.49
CA LEU A 118 0.29 -2.65 -12.89
C LEU A 118 -0.11 -3.82 -13.78
N GLN A 119 -0.64 -3.55 -14.97
CA GLN A 119 -0.84 -4.52 -16.04
C GLN A 119 0.31 -4.53 -17.05
N THR A 120 0.95 -3.38 -17.27
CA THR A 120 1.88 -3.18 -18.40
C THR A 120 3.30 -2.84 -17.93
N GLY A 121 3.50 -1.65 -17.38
CA GLY A 121 4.82 -1.14 -17.02
C GLY A 121 5.47 -1.88 -15.83
N PHE A 122 4.67 -2.26 -14.84
CA PHE A 122 5.08 -3.13 -13.74
C PHE A 122 4.02 -4.22 -13.53
N PRO A 123 4.06 -5.32 -14.26
CA PRO A 123 2.93 -6.24 -14.46
C PRO A 123 2.66 -7.14 -13.24
N LEU A 124 2.30 -6.54 -12.09
CA LEU A 124 1.98 -7.26 -10.86
C LEU A 124 0.70 -8.09 -10.98
N PHE A 125 -0.35 -7.59 -11.64
CA PHE A 125 -1.59 -8.34 -11.83
C PHE A 125 -1.37 -9.62 -12.65
N PRO A 126 -0.76 -9.57 -13.85
CA PRO A 126 -0.48 -10.78 -14.62
C PRO A 126 0.45 -11.75 -13.86
N MET A 127 1.51 -11.24 -13.26
CA MET A 127 2.49 -12.07 -12.56
C MET A 127 1.85 -12.78 -11.35
N LEU A 128 1.09 -12.06 -10.51
CA LEU A 128 0.50 -12.62 -9.30
C LEU A 128 -0.73 -13.49 -9.58
N SER A 129 -1.28 -13.48 -10.81
CA SER A 129 -2.37 -14.40 -11.20
C SER A 129 -2.00 -15.87 -11.07
N HIS A 130 -0.71 -16.18 -11.05
CA HIS A 130 -0.19 -17.54 -10.84
C HIS A 130 -0.31 -18.04 -9.38
N TRP A 131 -0.66 -17.17 -8.42
CA TRP A 131 -0.84 -17.52 -7.01
C TRP A 131 -2.31 -17.50 -6.62
N ASN A 132 -2.96 -18.65 -6.55
CA ASN A 132 -4.29 -18.87 -5.96
C ASN A 132 -5.34 -17.79 -6.35
N GLY A 133 -5.39 -17.41 -7.63
CA GLY A 133 -6.33 -16.41 -8.14
C GLY A 133 -5.85 -14.95 -8.06
N GLY A 134 -4.67 -14.71 -7.51
CA GLY A 134 -3.93 -13.45 -7.62
C GLY A 134 -4.62 -12.21 -7.05
N LEU A 135 -4.48 -11.11 -7.78
CA LEU A 135 -5.07 -9.83 -7.43
C LEU A 135 -6.41 -9.65 -8.15
N GLN A 136 -7.47 -9.49 -7.39
CA GLN A 136 -8.82 -9.25 -7.89
C GLN A 136 -9.12 -7.77 -7.89
N ARG A 137 -9.06 -7.14 -9.05
CA ARG A 137 -9.29 -5.70 -9.19
C ARG A 137 -10.71 -5.30 -8.81
N ARG A 138 -10.81 -4.21 -8.06
CA ARG A 138 -12.02 -3.39 -7.86
C ARG A 138 -11.72 -1.97 -8.34
N ARG A 139 -12.57 -1.44 -9.19
CA ARG A 139 -12.39 -0.11 -9.76
C ARG A 139 -12.73 0.98 -8.75
N ILE A 140 -11.87 2.00 -8.66
CA ILE A 140 -12.15 3.26 -7.96
C ILE A 140 -12.52 4.32 -9.01
N GLY A 141 -13.71 4.91 -8.88
CA GLY A 141 -14.14 6.09 -9.66
C GLY A 141 -13.74 7.38 -8.94
N LEU A 142 -13.14 8.34 -9.65
CA LEU A 142 -12.71 9.60 -9.06
C LEU A 142 -13.90 10.45 -8.60
N GLY A 143 -13.83 10.96 -7.37
CA GLY A 143 -14.90 11.77 -6.77
C GLY A 143 -16.16 10.98 -6.44
N GLU A 144 -16.20 9.68 -6.63
CA GLU A 144 -17.33 8.81 -6.32
C GLU A 144 -17.07 8.09 -4.99
N PRO A 145 -17.88 8.33 -3.94
CA PRO A 145 -17.75 7.62 -2.69
C PRO A 145 -17.94 6.10 -2.88
N PHE A 146 -17.12 5.30 -2.23
CA PHE A 146 -17.27 3.84 -2.24
C PHE A 146 -17.09 3.24 -0.85
N ARG A 147 -17.57 2.01 -0.68
CA ARG A 147 -17.44 1.23 0.55
C ARG A 147 -16.87 -0.14 0.22
N ILE A 148 -16.04 -0.63 1.11
CA ILE A 148 -15.47 -1.98 1.02
C ILE A 148 -16.28 -2.89 1.92
N PRO A 149 -16.85 -4.00 1.40
CA PRO A 149 -17.78 -4.84 2.17
C PRO A 149 -17.23 -5.38 3.50
N ALA A 150 -15.92 -5.56 3.59
CA ALA A 150 -15.26 -6.04 4.81
C ALA A 150 -15.25 -5.01 5.95
N CYS A 151 -15.42 -3.71 5.65
CA CYS A 151 -15.49 -2.60 6.61
C CYS A 151 -16.60 -1.63 6.19
N PRO A 152 -17.88 -2.02 6.29
CA PRO A 152 -19.00 -1.31 5.68
C PRO A 152 -19.31 0.04 6.31
N ALA A 153 -18.86 0.31 7.52
CA ALA A 153 -19.02 1.60 8.17
C ALA A 153 -17.98 2.64 7.70
N LEU A 154 -16.95 2.23 6.95
CA LEU A 154 -16.00 3.16 6.34
C LEU A 154 -16.47 3.55 4.94
N GLU A 155 -16.46 4.85 4.69
CA GLU A 155 -16.68 5.42 3.36
C GLU A 155 -15.40 6.08 2.88
N PHE A 156 -15.02 5.80 1.64
CA PHE A 156 -13.84 6.32 0.99
C PHE A 156 -14.27 7.29 -0.11
N LEU A 157 -13.68 8.48 -0.14
CA LEU A 157 -13.84 9.44 -1.21
C LEU A 157 -12.51 9.67 -1.89
N PRO A 158 -12.27 9.12 -3.10
CA PRO A 158 -11.01 9.30 -3.81
C PRO A 158 -10.92 10.70 -4.42
N ILE A 159 -9.92 11.46 -4.00
CA ILE A 159 -9.64 12.81 -4.48
C ILE A 159 -8.44 12.74 -5.42
N PRO A 160 -8.54 13.17 -6.69
CA PRO A 160 -7.41 13.18 -7.60
C PRO A 160 -6.34 14.17 -7.14
N LEU A 161 -5.09 13.72 -7.09
CA LEU A 161 -3.94 14.55 -6.75
C LEU A 161 -3.11 14.83 -8.00
N ARG A 162 -2.55 16.05 -8.08
CA ARG A 162 -1.61 16.40 -9.14
C ARG A 162 -0.23 15.86 -8.79
N SER A 163 0.12 14.75 -9.38
CA SER A 163 1.44 14.14 -9.26
C SER A 163 1.76 13.38 -10.53
N ALA A 164 3.04 13.15 -10.81
CA ALA A 164 3.45 12.35 -11.95
C ALA A 164 3.30 10.86 -11.63
N ALA A 165 2.84 10.07 -12.60
CA ALA A 165 2.90 8.62 -12.56
C ALA A 165 4.35 8.12 -12.38
N PRO A 166 4.58 6.87 -11.95
CA PRO A 166 5.94 6.34 -11.81
C PRO A 166 6.69 6.27 -13.14
N PRO A 167 8.04 6.20 -13.11
CA PRO A 167 8.85 6.20 -14.34
C PRO A 167 8.52 5.10 -15.34
N TYR A 168 7.98 3.99 -14.90
CA TYR A 168 7.61 2.85 -15.76
C TYR A 168 6.18 2.94 -16.32
N SER A 169 5.40 3.94 -15.88
CA SER A 169 4.04 4.16 -16.38
C SER A 169 4.05 4.57 -17.85
N PRO A 170 3.15 4.07 -18.68
CA PRO A 170 2.93 4.58 -20.03
C PRO A 170 2.49 6.05 -20.02
N HIS A 171 1.96 6.55 -18.90
CA HIS A 171 1.49 7.93 -18.72
C HIS A 171 2.52 8.85 -18.08
N ARG A 172 3.76 8.43 -17.90
CA ARG A 172 4.79 9.20 -17.18
C ARG A 172 4.93 10.65 -17.66
N ASN A 173 4.85 10.87 -18.96
CA ASN A 173 5.02 12.18 -19.59
C ASN A 173 3.69 12.88 -19.93
N ASP A 174 2.58 12.25 -19.64
CA ASP A 174 1.22 12.74 -19.85
C ASP A 174 0.36 12.40 -18.63
N PRO A 175 0.48 13.16 -17.53
CA PRO A 175 -0.20 12.85 -16.29
C PRO A 175 -1.72 12.92 -16.41
N HIS A 176 -2.40 11.87 -15.96
CA HIS A 176 -3.84 11.76 -15.96
C HIS A 176 -4.45 11.89 -14.55
N PRO A 177 -5.68 12.42 -14.44
CA PRO A 177 -6.45 12.26 -13.22
C PRO A 177 -6.59 10.77 -12.87
N GLY A 178 -6.19 10.40 -11.65
CA GLY A 178 -6.22 9.02 -11.20
C GLY A 178 -4.86 8.29 -11.22
N ASP A 179 -3.79 8.91 -11.76
CA ASP A 179 -2.43 8.42 -11.52
C ASP A 179 -2.11 8.42 -10.02
N ASN A 180 -2.66 9.39 -9.29
CA ASN A 180 -2.55 9.51 -7.84
C ASN A 180 -3.86 9.99 -7.24
N ILE A 181 -4.23 9.42 -6.10
CA ILE A 181 -5.40 9.80 -5.30
C ILE A 181 -5.03 9.99 -3.83
N GLY A 182 -5.79 10.80 -3.12
CA GLY A 182 -5.74 10.96 -1.67
C GLY A 182 -7.10 10.78 -1.03
#